data_25c1a9b8338d64e86225987b84c3e274
#
_entry.id   25c1a9b8338d64e86225987b84c3e274
#
_cell.length_a   1.000
_cell.length_b   1.000
_cell.length_c   1.000
_cell.angle_alpha   90.00
_cell.angle_beta   90.00
_cell.angle_gamma   90.00
#
_symmetry.space_group_name_H-M   'P 1'
#
loop_
_entity.id
_entity.type
_entity.pdbx_description
1 polymer ?
#
loop_
_entity_poly.entity_id
_entity_poly.type
_entity_poly.pdbx_seq_one_letter_code
_entity_poly.pdbx_strand_id
1 'polypeptide(L)'
;MRDIRKQYEKVVVGNRYDLSKAGEHTMSIIYSGIKANEMPETERMYVEANHVGCCLHYSMYLVSLLHEAGIECYFTITPEEDGGNHCSVLYFNEKGDKLIADPVMDVKAGTVDKHMCIPYDEFVENAIRHEISHYDVFGINGEEAFFNEFLSSCKLQ
;
A
#
# COMPACT_ATOMS: atom_id res chain seq x y z
N MET A 1 -15.12 -16.80 8.09
CA MET A 1 -13.70 -16.70 7.67
C MET A 1 -13.37 -15.30 7.27
N ARG A 2 -12.33 -14.72 7.86
CA ARG A 2 -11.90 -13.39 7.47
C ARG A 2 -11.28 -13.42 6.08
N ASP A 3 -11.98 -12.83 5.15
CA ASP A 3 -11.54 -12.70 3.79
C ASP A 3 -11.44 -11.21 3.48
N ILE A 4 -10.36 -10.79 2.90
CA ILE A 4 -10.16 -9.38 2.52
C ILE A 4 -10.74 -9.04 1.16
N ARG A 5 -11.39 -10.00 0.50
CA ARG A 5 -11.88 -9.83 -0.89
C ARG A 5 -12.74 -8.60 -1.08
N LYS A 6 -13.67 -8.35 -0.16
CA LYS A 6 -14.55 -7.19 -0.25
C LYS A 6 -13.76 -5.88 -0.25
N GLN A 7 -12.82 -5.74 0.67
CA GLN A 7 -11.95 -4.57 0.76
C GLN A 7 -11.03 -4.47 -0.45
N TYR A 8 -10.46 -5.62 -0.84
CA TYR A 8 -9.50 -5.67 -1.94
C TYR A 8 -10.15 -5.27 -3.28
N GLU A 9 -11.31 -5.82 -3.59
CA GLU A 9 -12.04 -5.49 -4.81
C GLU A 9 -12.44 -4.02 -4.85
N LYS A 10 -12.78 -3.43 -3.72
CA LYS A 10 -13.09 -2.01 -3.63
C LYS A 10 -11.91 -1.14 -4.04
N VAL A 11 -10.71 -1.57 -3.72
CA VAL A 11 -9.48 -0.86 -4.10
C VAL A 11 -9.16 -1.05 -5.59
N VAL A 12 -9.36 -2.24 -6.11
CA VAL A 12 -8.89 -2.61 -7.46
C VAL A 12 -9.88 -2.28 -8.56
N VAL A 13 -11.16 -2.62 -8.38
CA VAL A 13 -12.15 -2.54 -9.46
C VAL A 13 -12.46 -1.10 -9.82
N GLY A 14 -12.40 -0.80 -11.12
CA GLY A 14 -12.73 0.53 -11.64
C GLY A 14 -11.62 1.56 -11.51
N ASN A 15 -10.45 1.17 -11.02
CA ASN A 15 -9.32 2.07 -10.82
C ASN A 15 -8.22 1.80 -11.84
N ARG A 16 -7.42 2.84 -12.13
CA ARG A 16 -6.34 2.80 -13.13
C ARG A 16 -5.00 3.16 -12.49
N TYR A 17 -3.94 2.77 -13.13
CA TYR A 17 -2.60 3.16 -12.73
C TYR A 17 -2.14 4.35 -13.56
N ASP A 18 -1.68 5.42 -12.87
CA ASP A 18 -1.06 6.57 -13.51
C ASP A 18 -0.06 7.21 -12.54
N LEU A 19 1.21 6.89 -12.74
CA LEU A 19 2.27 7.37 -11.87
C LEU A 19 2.43 8.89 -11.91
N SER A 20 2.24 9.53 -13.06
CA SER A 20 2.42 10.98 -13.16
C SER A 20 1.40 11.75 -12.32
N LYS A 21 0.14 11.38 -12.40
CA LYS A 21 -0.93 11.98 -11.60
C LYS A 21 -0.76 11.70 -10.11
N ALA A 22 -0.44 10.46 -9.80
CA ALA A 22 -0.20 10.03 -8.43
C ALA A 22 1.01 10.74 -7.81
N GLY A 23 2.07 10.93 -8.61
CA GLY A 23 3.26 11.64 -8.17
C GLY A 23 2.99 13.08 -7.76
N GLU A 24 2.17 13.80 -8.53
CA GLU A 24 1.77 15.17 -8.22
C GLU A 24 1.03 15.23 -6.87
N HIS A 25 0.10 14.30 -6.66
CA HIS A 25 -0.65 14.22 -5.41
C HIS A 25 0.27 13.92 -4.23
N THR A 26 1.17 12.96 -4.39
CA THR A 26 2.13 12.58 -3.35
C THR A 26 3.02 13.75 -2.95
N MET A 27 3.53 14.50 -3.92
CA MET A 27 4.34 15.69 -3.65
C MET A 27 3.54 16.76 -2.91
N SER A 28 2.27 16.94 -3.26
CA SER A 28 1.38 17.86 -2.55
C SER A 28 1.23 17.47 -1.07
N ILE A 29 1.09 16.18 -0.78
CA ILE A 29 1.01 15.66 0.59
C ILE A 29 2.30 15.95 1.35
N ILE A 30 3.45 15.68 0.74
CA ILE A 30 4.76 15.95 1.35
C ILE A 30 4.89 17.42 1.74
N TYR A 31 4.54 18.30 0.82
CA TYR A 31 4.63 19.75 1.07
C TYR A 31 3.63 20.23 2.12
N SER A 32 2.49 19.58 2.26
CA SER A 32 1.49 19.96 3.27
C SER A 32 1.86 19.46 4.67
N GLY A 33 2.81 18.53 4.78
CA GLY A 33 3.22 17.98 6.08
C GLY A 33 2.17 17.12 6.74
N ILE A 34 1.38 16.41 5.97
CA ILE A 34 0.35 15.53 6.52
C ILE A 34 1.00 14.39 7.32
N LYS A 35 0.43 14.10 8.48
CA LYS A 35 0.90 13.04 9.37
C LYS A 35 0.65 11.66 8.80
N ALA A 36 1.49 10.70 9.17
CA ALA A 36 1.40 9.32 8.66
C ALA A 36 0.02 8.70 8.88
N ASN A 37 -0.56 8.87 10.06
CA ASN A 37 -1.87 8.29 10.37
C ASN A 37 -3.04 8.94 9.62
N GLU A 38 -2.82 10.06 8.95
CA GLU A 38 -3.81 10.72 8.10
C GLU A 38 -3.66 10.32 6.64
N MET A 39 -2.51 9.78 6.27
CA MET A 39 -2.19 9.41 4.88
C MET A 39 -3.17 8.40 4.29
N PRO A 40 -3.50 7.30 4.99
CA PRO A 40 -4.40 6.30 4.41
C PRO A 40 -5.74 6.88 4.01
N GLU A 41 -6.30 7.79 4.81
CA GLU A 41 -7.57 8.43 4.51
C GLU A 41 -7.44 9.39 3.32
N THR A 42 -6.37 10.17 3.28
CA THR A 42 -6.10 11.10 2.18
C THR A 42 -5.93 10.36 0.85
N GLU A 43 -5.17 9.26 0.86
CA GLU A 43 -4.97 8.45 -0.34
C GLU A 43 -6.25 7.75 -0.78
N ARG A 44 -7.05 7.28 0.18
CA ARG A 44 -8.37 6.71 -0.10
C ARG A 44 -9.28 7.72 -0.77
N MET A 45 -9.38 8.92 -0.22
CA MET A 45 -10.20 10.00 -0.78
C MET A 45 -9.76 10.36 -2.20
N TYR A 46 -8.45 10.42 -2.41
CA TYR A 46 -7.91 10.72 -3.73
C TYR A 46 -8.33 9.66 -4.77
N VAL A 47 -8.16 8.39 -4.43
CA VAL A 47 -8.54 7.30 -5.35
C VAL A 47 -10.05 7.27 -5.58
N GLU A 48 -10.84 7.44 -4.53
CA GLU A 48 -12.31 7.47 -4.67
C GLU A 48 -12.79 8.60 -5.57
N ALA A 49 -12.11 9.74 -5.52
CA ALA A 49 -12.49 10.91 -6.34
C ALA A 49 -11.99 10.81 -7.79
N ASN A 50 -10.81 10.25 -8.00
CA ASN A 50 -10.13 10.32 -9.29
C ASN A 50 -10.01 8.98 -10.03
N HIS A 51 -10.23 7.86 -9.35
CA HIS A 51 -10.09 6.49 -9.88
C HIS A 51 -8.72 6.23 -10.51
N VAL A 52 -7.68 6.83 -9.95
CA VAL A 52 -6.30 6.72 -10.43
C VAL A 52 -5.35 6.75 -9.24
N GLY A 53 -4.22 6.08 -9.37
CA GLY A 53 -3.20 6.07 -8.34
C GLY A 53 -1.99 5.23 -8.74
N CYS A 54 -1.05 5.13 -7.82
CA CYS A 54 0.13 4.26 -7.94
C CYS A 54 0.19 3.28 -6.75
N CYS A 55 1.32 2.60 -6.60
CA CYS A 55 1.47 1.60 -5.53
C CYS A 55 1.21 2.19 -4.13
N LEU A 56 1.65 3.41 -3.88
CA LEU A 56 1.41 4.10 -2.60
C LEU A 56 -0.09 4.29 -2.35
N HIS A 57 -0.81 4.83 -3.31
CA HIS A 57 -2.23 5.12 -3.18
C HIS A 57 -3.05 3.87 -2.90
N TYR A 58 -2.86 2.84 -3.71
CA TYR A 58 -3.64 1.61 -3.58
C TYR A 58 -3.32 0.83 -2.31
N SER A 59 -2.05 0.81 -1.92
CA SER A 59 -1.65 0.15 -0.68
C SER A 59 -2.20 0.89 0.55
N MET A 60 -2.12 2.21 0.57
CA MET A 60 -2.68 3.01 1.66
C MET A 60 -4.20 2.90 1.74
N TYR A 61 -4.88 2.88 0.60
CA TYR A 61 -6.31 2.67 0.55
C TYR A 61 -6.69 1.33 1.18
N LEU A 62 -5.99 0.26 0.77
CA LEU A 62 -6.25 -1.06 1.31
C LEU A 62 -5.97 -1.13 2.81
N VAL A 63 -4.86 -0.56 3.27
CA VAL A 63 -4.54 -0.50 4.71
C VAL A 63 -5.66 0.17 5.48
N SER A 64 -6.20 1.28 4.96
CA SER A 64 -7.30 1.97 5.64
C SER A 64 -8.56 1.11 5.74
N LEU A 65 -8.92 0.40 4.68
CA LEU A 65 -10.10 -0.47 4.68
C LEU A 65 -9.93 -1.69 5.60
N LEU A 66 -8.74 -2.28 5.60
CA LEU A 66 -8.45 -3.42 6.48
C LEU A 66 -8.44 -2.99 7.94
N HIS A 67 -7.87 -1.83 8.23
CA HIS A 67 -7.87 -1.27 9.58
C HIS A 67 -9.31 -1.05 10.09
N GLU A 68 -10.17 -0.47 9.26
CA GLU A 68 -11.60 -0.29 9.60
C GLU A 68 -12.29 -1.62 9.87
N ALA A 69 -11.90 -2.67 9.18
CA ALA A 69 -12.46 -4.01 9.36
C ALA A 69 -11.87 -4.77 10.56
N GLY A 70 -10.94 -4.15 11.31
CA GLY A 70 -10.29 -4.79 12.44
C GLY A 70 -9.28 -5.86 12.07
N ILE A 71 -8.74 -5.79 10.85
CA ILE A 71 -7.75 -6.76 10.37
C ILE A 71 -6.36 -6.15 10.58
N GLU A 72 -5.50 -6.88 11.27
CA GLU A 72 -4.11 -6.45 11.48
C GLU A 72 -3.41 -6.38 10.13
N CYS A 73 -2.84 -5.21 9.82
CA CYS A 73 -2.16 -4.97 8.54
C CYS A 73 -1.06 -3.92 8.67
N TYR A 74 -0.12 -3.97 7.74
CA TYR A 74 1.03 -3.08 7.71
C TYR A 74 1.30 -2.63 6.28
N PHE A 75 1.68 -1.38 6.13
CA PHE A 75 2.18 -0.86 4.86
C PHE A 75 3.58 -1.41 4.62
N THR A 76 3.82 -1.99 3.46
CA THR A 76 5.07 -2.68 3.16
C THR A 76 5.81 -1.98 2.03
N ILE A 77 7.11 -1.79 2.22
CA ILE A 77 8.00 -1.19 1.23
C ILE A 77 9.11 -2.16 0.90
N THR A 78 9.35 -2.35 -0.40
CA THR A 78 10.46 -3.14 -0.92
C THR A 78 11.22 -2.32 -1.96
N PRO A 79 12.56 -2.41 -2.01
CA PRO A 79 13.33 -1.74 -3.05
C PRO A 79 13.13 -2.41 -4.40
N GLU A 80 13.22 -1.63 -5.46
CA GLU A 80 13.18 -2.08 -6.86
C GLU A 80 14.57 -1.98 -7.47
N GLU A 81 14.81 -2.76 -8.53
CA GLU A 81 16.12 -2.80 -9.22
C GLU A 81 16.53 -1.45 -9.78
N ASP A 82 15.56 -0.63 -10.18
CA ASP A 82 15.82 0.70 -10.74
C ASP A 82 16.10 1.78 -9.69
N GLY A 83 16.17 1.40 -8.43
CA GLY A 83 16.40 2.33 -7.30
C GLY A 83 15.16 2.95 -6.73
N GLY A 84 13.98 2.63 -7.25
CA GLY A 84 12.69 3.05 -6.67
C GLY A 84 12.24 2.12 -5.56
N ASN A 85 11.03 2.35 -5.08
CA ASN A 85 10.39 1.52 -4.07
C ASN A 85 9.03 1.04 -4.55
N HIS A 86 8.69 -0.18 -4.16
CA HIS A 86 7.37 -0.75 -4.39
C HIS A 86 6.61 -0.86 -3.07
N CYS A 87 5.33 -0.56 -3.11
CA CYS A 87 4.46 -0.59 -1.93
C CYS A 87 3.42 -1.70 -2.06
N SER A 88 3.18 -2.39 -0.97
CA SER A 88 2.18 -3.44 -0.87
C SER A 88 1.65 -3.49 0.57
N VAL A 89 0.87 -4.51 0.91
CA VAL A 89 0.25 -4.63 2.23
C VAL A 89 0.51 -6.01 2.82
N LEU A 90 1.06 -6.04 4.03
CA LEU A 90 1.11 -7.26 4.84
C LEU A 90 -0.16 -7.34 5.67
N TYR A 91 -0.79 -8.51 5.69
CA TYR A 91 -1.94 -8.74 6.56
C TYR A 91 -1.92 -10.17 7.10
N PHE A 92 -2.77 -10.41 8.10
CA PHE A 92 -2.87 -11.71 8.74
C PHE A 92 -4.28 -12.24 8.56
N ASN A 93 -4.39 -13.50 8.10
CA ASN A 93 -5.69 -14.16 8.02
C ASN A 93 -6.14 -14.68 9.38
N GLU A 94 -7.29 -15.33 9.45
CA GLU A 94 -7.82 -15.88 10.72
C GLU A 94 -6.91 -16.90 11.37
N LYS A 95 -6.13 -17.61 10.57
CA LYS A 95 -5.20 -18.63 11.06
C LYS A 95 -3.88 -18.03 11.56
N GLY A 96 -3.69 -16.72 11.40
CA GLY A 96 -2.45 -16.07 11.74
C GLY A 96 -1.37 -16.18 10.68
N ASP A 97 -1.70 -16.66 9.49
CA ASP A 97 -0.74 -16.73 8.38
C ASP A 97 -0.45 -15.32 7.85
N LYS A 98 0.81 -15.08 7.55
CA LYS A 98 1.24 -13.82 6.93
C LYS A 98 1.04 -13.88 5.43
N LEU A 99 0.34 -12.90 4.90
CA LEU A 99 0.06 -12.79 3.47
C LEU A 99 0.37 -11.37 3.00
N ILE A 100 0.76 -11.28 1.73
CA ILE A 100 0.94 -9.99 1.06
C ILE A 100 -0.20 -9.79 0.07
N ALA A 101 -0.79 -8.61 0.11
CA ALA A 101 -1.73 -8.14 -0.90
C ALA A 101 -1.09 -7.01 -1.68
N ASP A 102 -1.11 -7.10 -3.00
CA ASP A 102 -0.51 -6.11 -3.89
C ASP A 102 -1.55 -5.60 -4.90
N PRO A 103 -2.43 -4.68 -4.47
CA PRO A 103 -3.53 -4.24 -5.32
C PRO A 103 -3.08 -3.51 -6.57
N VAL A 104 -1.94 -2.80 -6.55
CA VAL A 104 -1.48 -2.10 -7.75
C VAL A 104 -1.13 -3.08 -8.87
N MET A 105 -0.62 -4.25 -8.53
CA MET A 105 -0.30 -5.26 -9.55
C MET A 105 -1.56 -5.73 -10.27
N ASP A 106 -2.66 -5.92 -9.55
CA ASP A 106 -3.93 -6.27 -10.16
C ASP A 106 -4.50 -5.12 -11.00
N VAL A 107 -4.39 -3.89 -10.53
CA VAL A 107 -4.80 -2.70 -11.30
C VAL A 107 -4.01 -2.61 -12.61
N LYS A 108 -2.71 -2.75 -12.56
CA LYS A 108 -1.84 -2.67 -13.75
C LYS A 108 -2.10 -3.81 -14.73
N ALA A 109 -2.34 -5.00 -14.22
CA ALA A 109 -2.56 -6.20 -15.04
C ALA A 109 -3.99 -6.32 -15.58
N GLY A 110 -4.93 -5.54 -15.05
CA GLY A 110 -6.34 -5.68 -15.39
C GLY A 110 -6.99 -6.92 -14.79
N THR A 111 -6.39 -7.46 -13.73
CA THR A 111 -6.93 -8.60 -12.97
C THR A 111 -7.60 -8.09 -11.71
N VAL A 112 -8.37 -8.95 -11.03
CA VAL A 112 -9.15 -8.53 -9.85
C VAL A 112 -8.50 -8.96 -8.54
N ASP A 113 -8.01 -10.19 -8.45
CA ASP A 113 -7.60 -10.79 -7.20
C ASP A 113 -6.36 -11.70 -7.28
N LYS A 114 -5.62 -11.64 -8.38
CA LYS A 114 -4.43 -12.49 -8.56
C LYS A 114 -3.33 -12.22 -7.54
N HIS A 115 -3.26 -11.00 -7.04
CA HIS A 115 -2.21 -10.56 -6.12
C HIS A 115 -2.76 -10.25 -4.74
N MET A 116 -3.87 -10.90 -4.36
CA MET A 116 -4.55 -10.65 -3.10
C MET A 116 -3.96 -11.45 -1.93
N CYS A 117 -3.48 -12.67 -2.19
CA CYS A 117 -3.06 -13.60 -1.13
C CYS A 117 -1.71 -14.25 -1.47
N ILE A 118 -0.66 -13.44 -1.53
CA ILE A 118 0.69 -13.95 -1.82
C ILE A 118 1.28 -14.47 -0.51
N PRO A 119 1.68 -15.76 -0.43
CA PRO A 119 2.35 -16.28 0.76
C PRO A 119 3.59 -15.45 1.10
N TYR A 120 3.75 -15.11 2.37
CA TYR A 120 4.83 -14.22 2.81
C TYR A 120 6.21 -14.75 2.45
N ASP A 121 6.44 -16.05 2.63
CA ASP A 121 7.74 -16.66 2.33
C ASP A 121 8.09 -16.55 0.85
N GLU A 122 7.11 -16.74 -0.03
CA GLU A 122 7.27 -16.54 -1.47
C GLU A 122 7.62 -15.09 -1.80
N PHE A 123 6.93 -14.15 -1.15
CA PHE A 123 7.19 -12.73 -1.34
C PHE A 123 8.62 -12.36 -0.91
N VAL A 124 9.06 -12.87 0.23
CA VAL A 124 10.42 -12.63 0.74
C VAL A 124 11.47 -13.17 -0.23
N GLU A 125 11.27 -14.36 -0.77
CA GLU A 125 12.21 -14.97 -1.72
C GLU A 125 12.37 -14.15 -3.00
N ASN A 126 11.30 -13.49 -3.42
CA ASN A 126 11.30 -12.66 -4.64
C ASN A 126 11.75 -11.23 -4.41
N ALA A 127 11.88 -10.79 -3.16
CA ALA A 127 12.33 -9.44 -2.84
C ALA A 127 13.83 -9.29 -3.07
N ILE A 128 14.23 -8.15 -3.60
CA ILE A 128 15.64 -7.84 -3.82
C ILE A 128 16.38 -7.86 -2.48
N ARG A 129 17.44 -8.66 -2.41
CA ARG A 129 18.27 -8.83 -1.21
C ARG A 129 17.46 -9.17 0.05
N HIS A 130 16.23 -9.65 -0.13
CA HIS A 130 15.31 -9.94 0.97
C HIS A 130 15.05 -8.74 1.88
N GLU A 131 15.20 -7.54 1.35
CA GLU A 131 14.95 -6.30 2.09
C GLU A 131 13.46 -5.95 2.04
N ILE A 132 12.80 -6.00 3.20
CA ILE A 132 11.39 -5.68 3.33
C ILE A 132 11.22 -4.86 4.60
N SER A 133 10.47 -3.76 4.49
CA SER A 133 10.15 -2.91 5.63
C SER A 133 8.64 -2.82 5.81
N HIS A 134 8.17 -2.97 7.04
CA HIS A 134 6.76 -2.90 7.39
C HIS A 134 6.52 -1.73 8.32
N TYR A 135 5.42 -0.97 8.09
CA TYR A 135 5.07 0.20 8.88
C TYR A 135 3.63 0.10 9.35
N ASP A 136 3.43 0.29 10.66
CA ASP A 136 2.11 0.45 11.22
C ASP A 136 1.70 1.92 11.12
N VAL A 137 1.00 2.26 10.06
CA VAL A 137 0.65 3.65 9.77
C VAL A 137 -0.44 4.23 10.67
N PHE A 138 -1.10 3.39 11.45
CA PHE A 138 -2.12 3.85 12.40
C PHE A 138 -1.61 3.93 13.84
N GLY A 139 -0.46 3.40 14.10
CA GLY A 139 -0.12 3.11 15.48
C GLY A 139 0.84 3.97 16.12
N ILE A 140 1.96 4.46 15.74
CA ILE A 140 2.84 4.63 16.85
C ILE A 140 3.98 5.60 16.70
N ASN A 141 4.44 6.05 17.85
CA ASN A 141 5.55 6.93 18.12
C ASN A 141 6.79 6.63 17.27
N GLY A 142 7.23 7.62 16.52
CA GLY A 142 8.40 7.55 15.68
C GLY A 142 8.10 7.19 14.23
N GLU A 143 7.03 6.49 13.95
CA GLU A 143 6.69 6.10 12.59
C GLU A 143 6.27 7.28 11.73
N GLU A 144 5.60 8.26 12.31
CA GLU A 144 5.24 9.48 11.61
C GLU A 144 6.47 10.18 11.02
N ALA A 145 7.51 10.38 11.83
CA ALA A 145 8.73 11.01 11.36
C ALA A 145 9.43 10.17 10.31
N PHE A 146 9.49 8.87 10.53
CA PHE A 146 10.08 7.94 9.58
C PHE A 146 9.34 7.94 8.26
N PHE A 147 8.02 7.96 8.32
CA PHE A 147 7.16 7.96 7.14
C PHE A 147 7.35 9.23 6.32
N ASN A 148 7.45 10.38 6.98
CA ASN A 148 7.71 11.65 6.32
C ASN A 148 9.09 11.65 5.64
N GLU A 149 10.09 11.08 6.28
CA GLU A 149 11.42 10.91 5.69
C GLU A 149 11.36 10.03 4.45
N PHE A 150 10.63 8.92 4.53
CA PHE A 150 10.40 8.05 3.37
C PHE A 150 9.76 8.82 2.22
N LEU A 151 8.67 9.56 2.47
CA LEU A 151 7.97 10.32 1.43
C LEU A 151 8.86 11.36 0.77
N SER A 152 9.72 12.03 1.54
CA SER A 152 10.60 13.07 0.99
C SER A 152 11.68 12.51 0.09
N SER A 153 12.05 11.25 0.25
CA SER A 153 13.05 10.56 -0.55
C SER A 153 12.46 9.55 -1.54
N CYS A 154 11.13 9.44 -1.59
CA CYS A 154 10.45 8.37 -2.32
C CYS A 154 10.54 8.51 -3.83
N LYS A 155 10.90 7.41 -4.51
CA LYS A 155 10.71 7.21 -5.94
C LYS A 155 9.62 6.15 -6.09
N LEU A 156 8.47 6.55 -6.61
CA LEU A 156 7.33 5.66 -6.79
C LEU A 156 7.44 4.83 -8.06
N GLN A 157 6.91 3.63 -8.02
CA GLN A 157 6.81 2.74 -9.18
C GLN A 157 5.37 2.63 -9.68
#